data_03bd7d734b922512d57ad8c8bf7e4ca9
#
_entry.id   03bd7d734b922512d57ad8c8bf7e4ca9
#
_cell.length_a   1.000
_cell.length_b   1.000
_cell.length_c   1.000
_cell.angle_alpha   90.00
_cell.angle_beta   90.00
_cell.angle_gamma   90.00
#
_symmetry.space_group_name_H-M   'P 1'
#
loop_
_entity.id
_entity.type
_entity.pdbx_description
1 polymer ?
#
loop_
_entity_poly.entity_id
_entity_poly.type
_entity_poly.pdbx_seq_one_letter_code
_entity_poly.pdbx_strand_id
1 'polypeptide(L)'
;MLSDDELVEQILLGNENAAEELIKRYYTSILRYCRWHCSNLEKAEDLTQETFLKLFKNLSGYKGKKKFKAYLYTIANHLCIDESRKVEFSPLEDEENIVHEYNDIVRLEDRAEISYFLNFLSSEQREAVILRFGEQLSFGEIAKVMGCNMRTAHSRVRNALKIMRKEQENER
;
A
#
# COMPACT_ATOMS: atom_id res chain seq x y z
N MET A 1 0.84 -1.60 25.13
CA MET A 1 0.28 -1.22 23.83
C MET A 1 -0.59 -2.36 23.34
N LEU A 2 -1.87 -2.11 23.07
CA LEU A 2 -2.80 -3.13 22.60
C LEU A 2 -2.39 -3.63 21.21
N SER A 3 -2.57 -4.93 20.96
CA SER A 3 -2.44 -5.52 19.63
C SER A 3 -3.58 -5.04 18.70
N ASP A 4 -3.41 -5.20 17.39
CA ASP A 4 -4.46 -4.83 16.43
C ASP A 4 -5.75 -5.63 16.67
N ASP A 5 -5.63 -6.92 16.99
CA ASP A 5 -6.79 -7.77 17.27
C ASP A 5 -7.54 -7.29 18.53
N GLU A 6 -6.82 -6.89 19.59
CA GLU A 6 -7.43 -6.32 20.80
C GLU A 6 -8.10 -4.97 20.52
N LEU A 7 -7.50 -4.11 19.70
CA LEU A 7 -8.13 -2.86 19.26
C LEU A 7 -9.41 -3.13 18.49
N VAL A 8 -9.39 -4.10 17.57
CA VAL A 8 -10.60 -4.49 16.82
C VAL A 8 -11.71 -4.96 17.74
N GLU A 9 -11.40 -5.80 18.73
CA GLU A 9 -12.38 -6.25 19.71
C GLU A 9 -13.00 -5.06 20.47
N GLN A 10 -12.18 -4.11 20.92
CA GLN A 10 -12.69 -2.91 21.60
C GLN A 10 -13.54 -2.02 20.68
N ILE A 11 -13.17 -1.87 19.42
CA ILE A 11 -13.97 -1.11 18.43
C ILE A 11 -15.34 -1.75 18.24
N LEU A 12 -15.40 -3.08 18.13
CA LEU A 12 -16.67 -3.81 18.01
C LEU A 12 -17.56 -3.69 19.26
N LEU A 13 -16.97 -3.39 20.42
CA LEU A 13 -17.68 -3.06 21.66
C LEU A 13 -18.07 -1.58 21.77
N GLY A 14 -17.78 -0.76 20.75
CA GLY A 14 -18.13 0.67 20.71
C GLY A 14 -17.11 1.61 21.30
N ASN A 15 -15.86 1.18 21.50
CA ASN A 15 -14.79 2.05 22.02
C ASN A 15 -14.19 2.91 20.88
N GLU A 16 -14.59 4.18 20.83
CA GLU A 16 -14.11 5.16 19.83
C GLU A 16 -12.61 5.46 19.95
N ASN A 17 -12.05 5.45 21.17
CA ASN A 17 -10.61 5.68 21.37
C ASN A 17 -9.76 4.58 20.74
N ALA A 18 -10.24 3.34 20.72
CA ALA A 18 -9.56 2.23 20.06
C ALA A 18 -9.55 2.41 18.52
N ALA A 19 -10.63 2.96 17.96
CA ALA A 19 -10.69 3.29 16.54
C ALA A 19 -9.70 4.40 16.18
N GLU A 20 -9.64 5.46 16.99
CA GLU A 20 -8.69 6.55 16.81
C GLU A 20 -7.24 6.06 16.90
N GLU A 21 -6.91 5.20 17.84
CA GLU A 21 -5.57 4.61 17.96
C GLU A 21 -5.22 3.76 16.73
N LEU A 22 -6.16 2.96 16.23
CA LEU A 22 -5.93 2.15 15.04
C LEU A 22 -5.67 3.02 13.79
N ILE A 23 -6.44 4.09 13.61
CA ILE A 23 -6.21 5.07 12.54
C ILE A 23 -4.83 5.70 12.68
N LYS A 24 -4.47 6.24 13.83
CA LYS A 24 -3.15 6.85 14.08
C LYS A 24 -2.00 5.89 13.78
N ARG A 25 -2.16 4.62 14.10
CA ARG A 25 -1.14 3.58 13.86
C ARG A 25 -0.88 3.32 12.38
N TYR A 26 -1.90 3.39 11.54
CA TYR A 26 -1.83 2.96 10.15
C TYR A 26 -2.00 4.07 9.11
N TYR A 27 -2.50 5.25 9.46
CA TYR A 27 -2.84 6.31 8.51
C TYR A 27 -1.68 6.68 7.60
N THR A 28 -0.51 6.99 8.17
CA THR A 28 0.69 7.38 7.40
C THR A 28 1.16 6.27 6.47
N SER A 29 1.10 5.02 6.92
CA SER A 29 1.50 3.87 6.11
C SER A 29 0.55 3.63 4.94
N ILE A 30 -0.75 3.72 5.17
CA ILE A 30 -1.75 3.57 4.10
C ILE A 30 -1.69 4.74 3.12
N LEU A 31 -1.51 5.98 3.61
CA LEU A 31 -1.33 7.15 2.74
C LEU A 31 -0.10 6.99 1.84
N ARG A 32 1.03 6.57 2.41
CA ARG A 32 2.26 6.29 1.64
C ARG A 32 2.02 5.21 0.59
N TYR A 33 1.34 4.13 0.95
CA TYR A 33 0.97 3.06 0.03
C TYR A 33 0.07 3.58 -1.12
N CYS A 34 -0.99 4.32 -0.81
CA CYS A 34 -1.87 4.92 -1.83
C CYS A 34 -1.11 5.87 -2.76
N ARG A 35 -0.11 6.62 -2.26
CA ARG A 35 0.72 7.51 -3.07
C ARG A 35 1.57 6.80 -4.12
N TRP A 36 1.88 5.52 -3.97
CA TRP A 36 2.52 4.73 -5.03
C TRP A 36 1.58 4.40 -6.19
N HIS A 37 0.27 4.50 -5.96
CA HIS A 37 -0.78 4.15 -6.91
C HIS A 37 -1.52 5.36 -7.50
N CYS A 38 -1.22 6.56 -7.04
CA CYS A 38 -1.89 7.79 -7.45
C CYS A 38 -0.90 8.83 -7.93
N SER A 39 -1.33 9.65 -8.91
CA SER A 39 -0.53 10.75 -9.45
C SER A 39 -0.44 11.95 -8.51
N ASN A 40 -1.46 12.19 -7.67
CA ASN A 40 -1.51 13.34 -6.78
C ASN A 40 -1.86 12.97 -5.33
N LEU A 41 -1.56 13.90 -4.41
CA LEU A 41 -1.77 13.71 -2.97
C LEU A 41 -3.25 13.63 -2.62
N GLU A 42 -4.10 14.46 -3.20
CA GLU A 42 -5.52 14.52 -2.92
C GLU A 42 -6.21 13.18 -3.16
N LYS A 43 -5.94 12.54 -4.30
CA LYS A 43 -6.43 11.19 -4.60
C LYS A 43 -5.91 10.14 -3.62
N ALA A 44 -4.65 10.24 -3.21
CA ALA A 44 -4.08 9.32 -2.22
C ALA A 44 -4.74 9.48 -0.85
N GLU A 45 -5.04 10.72 -0.44
CA GLU A 45 -5.79 11.01 0.79
C GLU A 45 -7.21 10.47 0.73
N ASP A 46 -7.92 10.66 -0.39
CA ASP A 46 -9.27 10.13 -0.61
C ASP A 46 -9.28 8.60 -0.52
N LEU A 47 -8.34 7.91 -1.17
CA LEU A 47 -8.23 6.45 -1.09
C LEU A 47 -7.88 5.97 0.32
N THR A 48 -7.07 6.74 1.04
CA THR A 48 -6.74 6.45 2.45
C THR A 48 -7.99 6.55 3.31
N GLN A 49 -8.76 7.61 3.20
CA GLN A 49 -10.02 7.80 3.93
C GLN A 49 -11.02 6.69 3.59
N GLU A 50 -11.19 6.39 2.30
CA GLU A 50 -12.10 5.32 1.84
C GLU A 50 -11.65 3.94 2.36
N THR A 51 -10.33 3.72 2.48
CA THR A 51 -9.78 2.49 3.08
C THR A 51 -10.26 2.31 4.51
N PHE A 52 -10.17 3.35 5.34
CA PHE A 52 -10.63 3.29 6.73
C PHE A 52 -12.15 3.23 6.83
N LEU A 53 -12.90 3.92 5.99
CA LEU A 53 -14.37 3.81 5.94
C LEU A 53 -14.79 2.38 5.63
N LYS A 54 -14.20 1.74 4.62
CA LYS A 54 -14.47 0.32 4.28
C LYS A 54 -14.02 -0.63 5.38
N LEU A 55 -12.88 -0.35 6.02
CA LEU A 55 -12.40 -1.12 7.16
C LEU A 55 -13.46 -1.17 8.25
N PHE A 56 -13.91 -0.02 8.76
CA PHE A 56 -14.87 0.06 9.85
C PHE A 56 -16.23 -0.51 9.49
N LYS A 57 -16.69 -0.25 8.27
CA LYS A 57 -17.96 -0.83 7.77
C LYS A 57 -17.96 -2.36 7.77
N ASN A 58 -16.82 -2.98 7.49
CA ASN A 58 -16.71 -4.43 7.34
C ASN A 58 -15.95 -5.10 8.52
N LEU A 59 -15.66 -4.35 9.57
CA LEU A 59 -14.81 -4.81 10.68
C LEU A 59 -15.37 -6.04 11.39
N SER A 60 -16.70 -6.17 11.47
CA SER A 60 -17.37 -7.35 12.05
C SER A 60 -17.05 -8.66 11.29
N GLY A 61 -16.66 -8.56 10.03
CA GLY A 61 -16.23 -9.70 9.22
C GLY A 61 -14.77 -10.11 9.43
N TYR A 62 -13.98 -9.30 10.12
CA TYR A 62 -12.60 -9.63 10.43
C TYR A 62 -12.55 -10.68 11.54
N LYS A 63 -11.85 -11.81 11.29
CA LYS A 63 -11.84 -12.97 12.19
C LYS A 63 -10.60 -13.04 13.11
N GLY A 64 -9.81 -11.97 13.19
CA GLY A 64 -8.60 -11.94 13.99
C GLY A 64 -7.44 -12.79 13.43
N LYS A 65 -6.69 -13.47 14.31
CA LYS A 65 -5.56 -14.35 13.99
C LYS A 65 -4.30 -13.61 13.55
N LYS A 66 -4.03 -12.45 14.12
CA LYS A 66 -2.81 -11.65 13.85
C LYS A 66 -2.61 -11.34 12.36
N LYS A 67 -3.68 -11.08 11.63
CA LYS A 67 -3.68 -10.84 10.17
C LYS A 67 -4.24 -9.47 9.80
N PHE A 68 -4.38 -8.58 10.79
CA PHE A 68 -5.01 -7.29 10.61
C PHE A 68 -4.30 -6.47 9.52
N LYS A 69 -2.98 -6.40 9.56
CA LYS A 69 -2.19 -5.67 8.57
C LYS A 69 -2.50 -6.13 7.14
N ALA A 70 -2.46 -7.44 6.88
CA ALA A 70 -2.81 -7.99 5.56
C ALA A 70 -4.26 -7.69 5.16
N TYR A 71 -5.21 -7.73 6.11
CA TYR A 71 -6.60 -7.38 5.87
C TYR A 71 -6.77 -5.92 5.45
N LEU A 72 -6.14 -4.99 6.18
CA LEU A 72 -6.17 -3.56 5.87
C LEU A 72 -5.55 -3.26 4.50
N TYR A 73 -4.37 -3.80 4.20
CA TYR A 73 -3.72 -3.61 2.90
C TYR A 73 -4.48 -4.27 1.75
N THR A 74 -5.24 -5.34 1.98
CA THR A 74 -6.13 -5.91 0.97
C THR A 74 -7.23 -4.93 0.57
N ILE A 75 -7.81 -4.22 1.54
CA ILE A 75 -8.81 -3.18 1.28
C ILE A 75 -8.19 -2.03 0.45
N ALA A 76 -7.02 -1.53 0.90
CA ALA A 76 -6.31 -0.46 0.20
C ALA A 76 -5.91 -0.86 -1.24
N ASN A 77 -5.40 -2.08 -1.42
CA ASN A 77 -5.01 -2.59 -2.74
C ASN A 77 -6.21 -2.65 -3.70
N HIS A 78 -7.34 -3.16 -3.27
CA HIS A 78 -8.54 -3.21 -4.11
C HIS A 78 -8.99 -1.82 -4.54
N LEU A 79 -8.98 -0.83 -3.62
CA LEU A 79 -9.32 0.55 -3.95
C LEU A 79 -8.33 1.17 -4.94
N CYS A 80 -7.03 0.95 -4.76
CA CYS A 80 -6.01 1.44 -5.67
C CYS A 80 -6.14 0.83 -7.08
N ILE A 81 -6.43 -0.48 -7.18
CA ILE A 81 -6.67 -1.14 -8.47
C ILE A 81 -7.92 -0.57 -9.15
N ASP A 82 -9.01 -0.39 -8.40
CA ASP A 82 -10.25 0.15 -8.94
C ASP A 82 -10.07 1.59 -9.45
N GLU A 83 -9.28 2.41 -8.74
CA GLU A 83 -8.95 3.78 -9.19
C GLU A 83 -8.08 3.79 -10.44
N SER A 84 -7.07 2.95 -10.52
CA SER A 84 -6.21 2.82 -11.71
C SER A 84 -7.01 2.46 -12.96
N ARG A 85 -8.01 1.59 -12.84
CA ARG A 85 -8.90 1.23 -13.96
C ARG A 85 -9.75 2.38 -14.44
N LYS A 86 -10.18 3.29 -13.54
CA LYS A 86 -10.95 4.49 -13.92
C LYS A 86 -10.10 5.47 -14.72
N VAL A 87 -8.83 5.64 -14.36
CA VAL A 87 -7.89 6.54 -15.04
C VAL A 87 -7.59 6.08 -16.48
N GLU A 88 -7.51 4.77 -16.74
CA GLU A 88 -7.33 4.23 -18.09
C GLU A 88 -8.49 4.60 -19.06
N PHE A 89 -9.67 4.94 -18.55
CA PHE A 89 -10.84 5.35 -19.32
C PHE A 89 -11.05 6.87 -19.40
N SER A 90 -10.22 7.68 -18.72
CA SER A 90 -10.31 9.14 -18.76
C SER A 90 -9.28 9.71 -19.72
N PRO A 91 -9.62 10.70 -20.59
CA PRO A 91 -8.63 11.41 -21.39
C PRO A 91 -7.60 12.06 -20.49
N LEU A 92 -6.32 11.95 -20.85
CA LEU A 92 -5.18 12.54 -20.16
C LEU A 92 -5.41 14.05 -19.98
N GLU A 93 -5.70 14.47 -18.76
CA GLU A 93 -5.49 15.84 -18.33
C GLU A 93 -4.06 15.97 -17.80
N ASP A 94 -3.35 16.98 -18.27
CA ASP A 94 -1.93 17.21 -18.06
C ASP A 94 -1.54 17.13 -16.56
N GLU A 95 -0.62 16.23 -16.25
CA GLU A 95 -0.03 16.07 -14.92
C GLU A 95 0.91 17.24 -14.62
N GLU A 96 0.45 18.23 -13.87
CA GLU A 96 1.36 19.11 -13.14
C GLU A 96 1.87 18.39 -11.89
N ASN A 97 3.17 18.08 -11.89
CA ASN A 97 3.94 17.60 -10.76
C ASN A 97 3.85 18.58 -9.58
N ILE A 98 2.90 18.39 -8.68
CA ILE A 98 2.88 19.13 -7.41
C ILE A 98 3.64 18.29 -6.37
N VAL A 99 4.90 18.68 -6.20
CA VAL A 99 5.74 18.27 -5.08
C VAL A 99 5.24 18.98 -3.84
N HIS A 100 4.48 18.30 -2.97
CA HIS A 100 4.19 18.82 -1.63
C HIS A 100 4.84 17.98 -0.55
N GLU A 101 5.53 18.69 0.34
CA GLU A 101 6.24 18.28 1.52
C GLU A 101 5.42 17.28 2.37
N TYR A 102 5.90 16.04 2.43
CA TYR A 102 5.76 15.21 3.61
C TYR A 102 7.15 14.69 3.93
N ASN A 103 7.82 15.42 4.82
CA ASN A 103 9.02 14.95 5.47
C ASN A 103 8.65 13.75 6.33
N ASP A 104 8.92 12.55 5.82
CA ASP A 104 9.55 11.50 6.62
C ASP A 104 9.84 10.28 5.74
N ILE A 105 11.11 9.95 5.68
CA ILE A 105 11.75 8.64 5.46
C ILE A 105 12.31 8.37 4.05
N VAL A 106 11.85 8.97 2.97
CA VAL A 106 12.58 8.86 1.69
C VAL A 106 12.79 10.25 1.11
N ARG A 107 14.03 10.67 0.96
CA ARG A 107 14.39 11.92 0.29
C ARG A 107 13.74 11.94 -1.10
N LEU A 108 13.31 13.09 -1.59
CA LEU A 108 12.66 13.23 -2.90
C LEU A 108 13.52 12.63 -4.03
N GLU A 109 14.83 12.75 -3.93
CA GLU A 109 15.81 12.16 -4.84
C GLU A 109 15.73 10.62 -4.83
N ASP A 110 15.71 10.00 -3.64
CA ASP A 110 15.60 8.54 -3.48
C ASP A 110 14.27 8.02 -4.03
N ARG A 111 13.20 8.80 -3.90
CA ARG A 111 11.88 8.41 -4.41
C ARG A 111 11.81 8.46 -5.94
N ALA A 112 12.41 9.48 -6.55
CA ALA A 112 12.48 9.58 -8.01
C ALA A 112 13.31 8.43 -8.60
N GLU A 113 14.44 8.10 -7.98
CA GLU A 113 15.29 6.98 -8.38
C GLU A 113 14.55 5.64 -8.23
N ILE A 114 13.89 5.41 -7.10
CA ILE A 114 13.10 4.19 -6.88
C ILE A 114 11.96 4.11 -7.91
N SER A 115 11.24 5.20 -8.15
CA SER A 115 10.16 5.25 -9.15
C SER A 115 10.66 4.91 -10.54
N TYR A 116 11.85 5.39 -10.90
CA TYR A 116 12.49 5.07 -12.18
C TYR A 116 12.69 3.55 -12.33
N PHE A 117 13.30 2.89 -11.34
CA PHE A 117 13.50 1.43 -11.40
C PHE A 117 12.19 0.63 -11.35
N LEU A 118 11.18 1.12 -10.65
CA LEU A 118 9.87 0.48 -10.61
C LEU A 118 9.17 0.47 -11.98
N ASN A 119 9.50 1.40 -12.89
CA ASN A 119 8.93 1.44 -14.23
C ASN A 119 9.36 0.27 -15.13
N PHE A 120 10.49 -0.39 -14.82
CA PHE A 120 10.94 -1.58 -15.55
C PHE A 120 10.24 -2.87 -15.10
N LEU A 121 9.42 -2.81 -14.06
CA LEU A 121 8.74 -3.96 -13.48
C LEU A 121 7.33 -4.12 -14.04
N SER A 122 6.86 -5.37 -14.11
CA SER A 122 5.43 -5.61 -14.31
C SER A 122 4.62 -5.08 -13.13
N SER A 123 3.31 -4.87 -13.33
CA SER A 123 2.42 -4.41 -12.26
C SER A 123 2.49 -5.30 -11.01
N GLU A 124 2.54 -6.62 -11.19
CA GLU A 124 2.62 -7.57 -10.08
C GLU A 124 3.99 -7.58 -9.38
N GLN A 125 5.06 -7.40 -10.13
CA GLN A 125 6.42 -7.29 -9.58
C GLN A 125 6.57 -5.99 -8.79
N ARG A 126 6.07 -4.88 -9.35
CA ARG A 126 6.07 -3.56 -8.70
C ARG A 126 5.30 -3.61 -7.39
N GLU A 127 4.08 -4.14 -7.41
CA GLU A 127 3.25 -4.28 -6.23
C GLU A 127 3.93 -5.12 -5.14
N ALA A 128 4.50 -6.27 -5.51
CA ALA A 128 5.20 -7.12 -4.56
C ALA A 128 6.40 -6.43 -3.90
N VAL A 129 7.14 -5.60 -4.65
CA VAL A 129 8.27 -4.80 -4.12
C VAL A 129 7.78 -3.71 -3.18
N ILE A 130 6.75 -2.96 -3.55
CA ILE A 130 6.16 -1.91 -2.70
C ILE A 130 5.69 -2.51 -1.37
N LEU A 131 4.93 -3.59 -1.40
CA LEU A 131 4.44 -4.26 -0.19
C LEU A 131 5.58 -4.83 0.66
N ARG A 132 6.63 -5.37 0.03
CA ARG A 132 7.76 -5.96 0.77
C ARG A 132 8.66 -4.94 1.41
N PHE A 133 9.10 -3.94 0.67
CA PHE A 133 10.13 -2.98 1.10
C PHE A 133 9.55 -1.64 1.56
N GLY A 134 8.48 -1.16 0.93
CA GLY A 134 7.80 0.04 1.33
C GLY A 134 6.98 -0.16 2.60
N GLU A 135 6.24 -1.25 2.67
CA GLU A 135 5.29 -1.50 3.75
C GLU A 135 5.72 -2.63 4.71
N GLN A 136 6.85 -3.26 4.43
CA GLN A 136 7.48 -4.28 5.29
C GLN A 136 6.58 -5.49 5.58
N LEU A 137 5.75 -5.90 4.60
CA LEU A 137 4.92 -7.08 4.73
C LEU A 137 5.76 -8.36 4.57
N SER A 138 5.36 -9.39 5.30
CA SER A 138 5.88 -10.74 5.10
C SER A 138 5.35 -11.35 3.78
N PHE A 139 6.03 -12.34 3.23
CA PHE A 139 5.57 -13.01 2.01
C PHE A 139 4.19 -13.64 2.15
N GLY A 140 3.82 -14.12 3.35
CA GLY A 140 2.49 -14.62 3.64
C GLY A 140 1.42 -13.53 3.60
N GLU A 141 1.71 -12.33 4.08
CA GLU A 141 0.83 -11.16 4.00
C GLU A 141 0.72 -10.65 2.56
N ILE A 142 1.84 -10.54 1.83
CA ILE A 142 1.86 -10.16 0.40
C ILE A 142 1.01 -11.12 -0.42
N ALA A 143 1.15 -12.43 -0.19
CA ALA A 143 0.36 -13.44 -0.86
C ALA A 143 -1.15 -13.22 -0.66
N LYS A 144 -1.58 -12.83 0.55
CA LYS A 144 -2.98 -12.51 0.84
C LYS A 144 -3.44 -11.24 0.14
N VAL A 145 -2.66 -10.17 0.22
CA VAL A 145 -2.99 -8.89 -0.42
C VAL A 145 -3.13 -9.06 -1.93
N MET A 146 -2.22 -9.79 -2.54
CA MET A 146 -2.16 -9.99 -3.99
C MET A 146 -3.01 -11.17 -4.51
N GLY A 147 -3.67 -11.92 -3.63
CA GLY A 147 -4.49 -13.09 -4.01
C GLY A 147 -3.69 -14.21 -4.68
N CYS A 148 -2.46 -14.44 -4.27
CA CYS A 148 -1.57 -15.48 -4.79
C CYS A 148 -1.02 -16.37 -3.66
N ASN A 149 -0.27 -17.42 -4.02
CA ASN A 149 0.44 -18.21 -3.01
C ASN A 149 1.78 -17.56 -2.61
N MET A 150 2.32 -17.97 -1.46
CA MET A 150 3.55 -17.41 -0.90
C MET A 150 4.77 -17.61 -1.82
N ARG A 151 4.84 -18.73 -2.54
CA ARG A 151 5.91 -19.00 -3.51
C ARG A 151 5.88 -18.00 -4.66
N THR A 152 4.70 -17.67 -5.16
CA THR A 152 4.49 -16.66 -6.21
C THR A 152 4.88 -15.28 -5.71
N ALA A 153 4.47 -14.88 -4.52
CA ALA A 153 4.86 -13.60 -3.91
C ALA A 153 6.39 -13.49 -3.79
N HIS A 154 7.04 -14.53 -3.27
CA HIS A 154 8.50 -14.58 -3.18
C HIS A 154 9.19 -14.50 -4.55
N SER A 155 8.67 -15.23 -5.55
CA SER A 155 9.21 -15.22 -6.92
C SER A 155 9.08 -13.85 -7.58
N ARG A 156 7.95 -13.15 -7.40
CA ARG A 156 7.73 -11.80 -7.91
C ARG A 156 8.76 -10.82 -7.37
N VAL A 157 8.98 -10.81 -6.05
CA VAL A 157 9.99 -9.96 -5.41
C VAL A 157 11.40 -10.29 -5.90
N ARG A 158 11.77 -11.58 -5.91
CA ARG A 158 13.10 -12.01 -6.37
C ARG A 158 13.38 -11.63 -7.83
N ASN A 159 12.41 -11.81 -8.70
CA ASN A 159 12.57 -11.47 -10.12
C ASN A 159 12.62 -9.96 -10.33
N ALA A 160 11.80 -9.20 -9.59
CA ALA A 160 11.84 -7.74 -9.59
C ALA A 160 13.24 -7.22 -9.21
N LEU A 161 13.82 -7.72 -8.12
CA LEU A 161 15.15 -7.30 -7.67
C LEU A 161 16.24 -7.64 -8.70
N LYS A 162 16.12 -8.75 -9.45
CA LYS A 162 17.04 -9.06 -10.54
C LYS A 162 16.97 -8.04 -11.68
N ILE A 163 15.75 -7.63 -12.06
CA ILE A 163 15.54 -6.62 -13.10
C ILE A 163 16.13 -5.29 -12.65
N MET A 164 15.78 -4.82 -11.45
CA MET A 164 16.28 -3.55 -10.91
C MET A 164 17.81 -3.51 -10.84
N ARG A 165 18.44 -4.60 -10.40
CA ARG A 165 19.92 -4.70 -10.35
C ARG A 165 20.53 -4.62 -11.75
N LYS A 166 19.94 -5.31 -12.73
CA LYS A 166 20.43 -5.27 -14.11
C LYS A 166 20.36 -3.86 -14.70
N GLU A 167 19.27 -3.15 -14.45
CA GLU A 167 19.12 -1.77 -14.94
C GLU A 167 20.10 -0.82 -14.22
N GLN A 168 20.34 -1.00 -12.93
CA GLN A 168 21.36 -0.23 -12.21
C GLN A 168 22.80 -0.47 -12.73
N GLU A 169 23.10 -1.69 -13.19
CA GLU A 169 24.40 -2.02 -13.81
C GLU A 169 24.53 -1.41 -15.20
N ASN A 170 23.44 -1.29 -15.95
CA ASN A 170 23.42 -0.67 -17.28
C ASN A 170 23.64 0.86 -17.26
N GLU A 171 23.33 1.52 -16.16
CA GLU A 171 23.52 2.97 -15.97
C GLU A 171 24.96 3.36 -15.57
N ARG A 172 25.80 2.40 -15.19
CA ARG A 172 27.19 2.63 -14.82
C ARG A 172 28.13 2.48 -16.00
#